data_b54b5fdba6c7961621da1e31d1f52c27
#
_entry.id   b54b5fdba6c7961621da1e31d1f52c27
#
_cell.length_a   1.000
_cell.length_b   1.000
_cell.length_c   1.000
_cell.angle_alpha   90.00
_cell.angle_beta   90.00
_cell.angle_gamma   90.00
#
_symmetry.space_group_name_H-M   'P 1'
#
loop_
_entity.id
_entity.type
_entity.pdbx_description
1 polymer ?
#
loop_
_entity_poly.entity_id
_entity_poly.type
_entity_poly.pdbx_seq_one_letter_code
_entity_poly.pdbx_strand_id
1 'polypeptide(L)'
;VGILSKFSQKTLDILLNIPLISGLLKKLIKKGLGFTRTRIAVSGSAPMPVELIEWFRKVGIFITNGYGMTENCAICSSVDGKDFGKLNTVGKPQKGVDLKIDEETGEILMKGPFVMIGYYKNEELTEQTLRGGWLHTGDKGFLDEDNYLHITGRVADSFKTSKGEYIDPLTLEQYFVNIN
;
A
#
# COMPACT_ATOMS: atom_id res chain seq x y z
N VAL A 1 19.21 -0.69 -16.72
CA VAL A 1 19.87 -0.55 -15.41
C VAL A 1 21.27 0.06 -15.58
N GLY A 2 22.07 -0.35 -16.59
CA GLY A 2 23.48 0.07 -16.75
C GLY A 2 23.74 1.55 -17.07
N ILE A 3 22.77 2.33 -17.54
CA ILE A 3 22.95 3.77 -17.83
C ILE A 3 22.68 4.61 -16.58
N LEU A 4 21.70 4.22 -15.76
CA LEU A 4 21.32 4.96 -14.55
C LEU A 4 22.38 4.86 -13.44
N SER A 5 23.10 3.74 -13.38
CA SER A 5 24.18 3.54 -12.40
C SER A 5 25.40 4.45 -12.61
N LYS A 6 25.50 5.12 -13.79
CA LYS A 6 26.58 6.05 -14.11
C LYS A 6 26.32 7.49 -13.62
N PHE A 7 25.11 7.80 -13.20
CA PHE A 7 24.75 9.14 -12.72
C PHE A 7 24.50 9.11 -11.23
N SER A 8 25.01 10.11 -10.52
CA SER A 8 24.61 10.30 -9.12
C SER A 8 23.12 10.69 -9.04
N GLN A 9 22.46 10.39 -7.94
CA GLN A 9 21.05 10.72 -7.74
C GLN A 9 20.78 12.23 -7.90
N LYS A 10 21.70 13.07 -7.39
CA LYS A 10 21.64 14.53 -7.57
C LYS A 10 21.69 14.95 -9.03
N THR A 11 22.53 14.31 -9.83
CA THR A 11 22.67 14.61 -11.28
C THR A 11 21.40 14.22 -12.03
N LEU A 12 20.80 13.09 -11.70
CA LEU A 12 19.52 12.65 -12.28
C LEU A 12 18.39 13.61 -11.93
N ASP A 13 18.29 14.05 -10.69
CA ASP A 13 17.28 15.03 -10.27
C ASP A 13 17.40 16.37 -11.01
N ILE A 14 18.62 16.87 -11.22
CA ILE A 14 18.86 18.08 -12.01
C ILE A 14 18.41 17.89 -13.46
N LEU A 15 18.82 16.81 -14.11
CA LEU A 15 18.49 16.52 -15.49
C LEU A 15 16.98 16.31 -15.72
N LEU A 16 16.28 15.71 -14.75
CA LEU A 16 14.83 15.53 -14.79
C LEU A 16 14.04 16.83 -14.66
N ASN A 17 14.66 17.90 -14.15
CA ASN A 17 14.04 19.23 -14.02
C ASN A 17 14.30 20.15 -15.24
N ILE A 18 15.17 19.76 -16.19
CA ILE A 18 15.40 20.54 -17.42
C ILE A 18 14.35 20.14 -18.48
N PRO A 19 13.44 21.04 -18.91
CA PRO A 19 12.27 20.68 -19.71
C PRO A 19 12.55 19.88 -20.99
N LEU A 20 13.56 20.29 -21.77
CA LEU A 20 13.92 19.62 -23.04
C LEU A 20 14.59 18.26 -22.83
N ILE A 21 15.44 18.13 -21.81
CA ILE A 21 16.21 16.91 -21.51
C ILE A 21 15.32 15.91 -20.77
N SER A 22 14.46 16.40 -19.88
CA SER A 22 13.61 15.55 -19.03
C SER A 22 12.71 14.62 -19.84
N GLY A 23 12.12 15.10 -20.94
CA GLY A 23 11.24 14.29 -21.78
C GLY A 23 11.95 13.07 -22.40
N LEU A 24 13.15 13.30 -22.94
CA LEU A 24 13.96 12.24 -23.54
C LEU A 24 14.46 11.26 -22.45
N LEU A 25 14.93 11.79 -21.33
CA LEU A 25 15.46 10.98 -20.22
C LEU A 25 14.35 10.11 -19.62
N LYS A 26 13.15 10.67 -19.36
CA LYS A 26 11.96 9.91 -18.90
C LYS A 26 11.61 8.78 -19.87
N LYS A 27 11.66 9.03 -21.19
CA LYS A 27 11.38 8.01 -22.20
C LYS A 27 12.43 6.89 -22.19
N LEU A 28 13.70 7.22 -22.03
CA LEU A 28 14.79 6.24 -21.92
C LEU A 28 14.68 5.41 -20.64
N ILE A 29 14.38 6.05 -19.50
CA ILE A 29 14.17 5.36 -18.22
C ILE A 29 12.99 4.40 -18.34
N LYS A 30 11.84 4.86 -18.83
CA LYS A 30 10.66 4.01 -19.05
C LYS A 30 10.97 2.82 -19.96
N LYS A 31 11.74 3.04 -21.02
CA LYS A 31 12.14 1.96 -21.93
C LYS A 31 13.05 0.95 -21.21
N GLY A 32 14.04 1.43 -20.45
CA GLY A 32 14.97 0.57 -19.71
C GLY A 32 14.31 -0.25 -18.62
N LEU A 33 13.24 0.27 -18.01
CA LEU A 33 12.44 -0.41 -16.98
C LEU A 33 11.28 -1.25 -17.54
N GLY A 34 11.03 -1.23 -18.85
CA GLY A 34 9.92 -1.96 -19.46
C GLY A 34 8.55 -1.25 -19.39
N PHE A 35 8.48 -0.01 -18.91
CA PHE A 35 7.25 0.74 -18.70
C PHE A 35 6.73 1.52 -19.93
N THR A 36 7.28 1.31 -21.11
CA THR A 36 6.94 2.09 -22.32
C THR A 36 5.46 1.89 -22.73
N ARG A 37 4.91 0.71 -22.52
CA ARG A 37 3.52 0.35 -22.88
C ARG A 37 2.61 0.18 -21.67
N THR A 38 3.11 0.41 -20.47
CA THR A 38 2.36 0.25 -19.24
C THR A 38 1.27 1.30 -19.16
N ARG A 39 0.03 0.88 -19.00
CA ARG A 39 -1.13 1.75 -18.81
C ARG A 39 -1.44 1.95 -17.33
N ILE A 40 -1.28 0.88 -16.53
CA ILE A 40 -1.54 0.84 -15.10
C ILE A 40 -0.34 0.15 -14.46
N ALA A 41 0.22 0.76 -13.44
CA ALA A 41 1.21 0.17 -12.55
C ALA A 41 0.61 0.09 -11.15
N VAL A 42 0.63 -1.09 -10.56
CA VAL A 42 0.05 -1.33 -9.22
C VAL A 42 1.13 -1.92 -8.32
N SER A 43 1.15 -1.46 -7.09
CA SER A 43 1.90 -2.06 -5.98
C SER A 43 0.94 -2.48 -4.89
N GLY A 44 1.27 -3.54 -4.19
CA GLY A 44 0.47 -4.08 -3.07
C GLY A 44 1.23 -5.20 -2.36
N SER A 45 0.56 -5.87 -1.44
CA SER A 45 1.08 -6.96 -0.60
C SER A 45 2.14 -6.54 0.43
N ALA A 46 2.90 -5.49 0.19
CA ALA A 46 3.86 -4.90 1.12
C ALA A 46 3.91 -3.39 0.94
N PRO A 47 4.17 -2.63 2.01
CA PRO A 47 4.35 -1.19 1.92
C PRO A 47 5.48 -0.83 0.95
N MET A 48 5.22 0.10 0.03
CA MET A 48 6.26 0.65 -0.83
C MET A 48 6.74 1.98 -0.22
N PRO A 49 8.07 2.22 -0.09
CA PRO A 49 8.58 3.49 0.40
C PRO A 49 8.06 4.66 -0.43
N VAL A 50 7.61 5.72 0.25
CA VAL A 50 7.02 6.91 -0.40
C VAL A 50 8.02 7.56 -1.35
N GLU A 51 9.30 7.61 -0.97
CA GLU A 51 10.38 8.16 -1.79
C GLU A 51 10.51 7.43 -3.13
N LEU A 52 10.30 6.10 -3.12
CA LEU A 52 10.34 5.29 -4.33
C LEU A 52 9.13 5.59 -5.23
N ILE A 53 7.93 5.72 -4.65
CA ILE A 53 6.71 6.13 -5.38
C ILE A 53 6.92 7.51 -6.02
N GLU A 54 7.47 8.45 -5.26
CA GLU A 54 7.78 9.81 -5.73
C GLU A 54 8.81 9.81 -6.85
N TRP A 55 9.84 8.96 -6.74
CA TRP A 55 10.83 8.80 -7.79
C TRP A 55 10.20 8.29 -9.09
N PHE A 56 9.38 7.24 -9.03
CA PHE A 56 8.65 6.73 -10.19
C PHE A 56 7.77 7.82 -10.81
N ARG A 57 7.12 8.61 -9.98
CA ARG A 57 6.30 9.73 -10.42
C ARG A 57 7.12 10.81 -11.14
N LYS A 58 8.30 11.18 -10.65
CA LYS A 58 9.21 12.11 -11.31
C LYS A 58 9.54 11.68 -12.75
N VAL A 59 9.66 10.39 -12.99
CA VAL A 59 9.88 9.84 -14.34
C VAL A 59 8.57 9.60 -15.12
N GLY A 60 7.43 9.96 -14.53
CA GLY A 60 6.12 9.89 -15.16
C GLY A 60 5.51 8.49 -15.16
N ILE A 61 5.86 7.67 -14.18
CA ILE A 61 5.21 6.38 -13.88
C ILE A 61 4.40 6.58 -12.61
N PHE A 62 3.08 6.43 -12.72
CA PHE A 62 2.15 6.58 -11.60
C PHE A 62 1.81 5.20 -11.08
N ILE A 63 2.21 4.92 -9.85
CA ILE A 63 1.97 3.63 -9.19
C ILE A 63 0.74 3.78 -8.31
N THR A 64 -0.30 3.02 -8.62
CA THR A 64 -1.46 2.84 -7.76
C THR A 64 -1.05 1.91 -6.62
N ASN A 65 -1.15 2.38 -5.39
CA ASN A 65 -0.93 1.54 -4.22
C ASN A 65 -2.27 0.96 -3.77
N GLY A 66 -2.30 -0.33 -3.44
CA GLY A 66 -3.53 -1.02 -3.06
C GLY A 66 -3.33 -2.00 -1.92
N TYR A 67 -4.42 -2.24 -1.20
CA TYR A 67 -4.51 -3.23 -0.13
C TYR A 67 -5.56 -4.27 -0.45
N GLY A 68 -5.23 -5.49 -0.13
CA GLY A 68 -6.09 -6.64 -0.23
C GLY A 68 -5.33 -7.92 0.09
N MET A 69 -6.07 -8.99 0.25
CA MET A 69 -5.59 -10.31 0.59
C MET A 69 -6.29 -11.35 -0.27
N THR A 70 -5.85 -12.59 -0.23
CA THR A 70 -6.44 -13.68 -1.02
C THR A 70 -7.94 -13.86 -0.71
N GLU A 71 -8.30 -13.70 0.55
CA GLU A 71 -9.65 -13.87 1.09
C GLU A 71 -10.66 -12.83 0.56
N ASN A 72 -10.17 -11.75 -0.05
CA ASN A 72 -11.00 -10.72 -0.68
C ASN A 72 -10.63 -10.44 -2.14
N CYS A 73 -10.03 -11.41 -2.82
CA CYS A 73 -9.58 -11.31 -4.22
C CYS A 73 -8.64 -10.12 -4.46
N ALA A 74 -7.83 -9.75 -3.46
CA ALA A 74 -6.95 -8.57 -3.46
C ALA A 74 -7.70 -7.23 -3.67
N ILE A 75 -9.01 -7.18 -3.37
CA ILE A 75 -9.85 -6.01 -3.58
C ILE A 75 -10.37 -5.50 -2.22
N CYS A 76 -9.68 -4.54 -1.65
CA CYS A 76 -10.14 -3.81 -0.46
C CYS A 76 -10.11 -2.31 -0.73
N SER A 77 -8.93 -1.75 -0.90
CA SER A 77 -8.76 -0.31 -1.13
C SER A 77 -7.64 -0.03 -2.13
N SER A 78 -7.65 1.15 -2.72
CA SER A 78 -6.53 1.65 -3.53
C SER A 78 -6.45 3.17 -3.56
N VAL A 79 -5.23 3.69 -3.74
CA VAL A 79 -4.95 5.10 -4.00
C VAL A 79 -4.36 5.26 -5.39
N ASP A 80 -4.90 6.18 -6.18
CA ASP A 80 -4.32 6.52 -7.50
C ASP A 80 -2.94 7.14 -7.29
N GLY A 81 -1.93 6.68 -8.02
CA GLY A 81 -0.58 7.23 -7.98
C GLY A 81 -0.49 8.70 -8.42
N LYS A 82 -1.60 9.29 -8.88
CA LYS A 82 -1.74 10.72 -9.17
C LYS A 82 -2.25 11.53 -7.97
N ASP A 83 -2.73 10.85 -6.93
CA ASP A 83 -3.17 11.50 -5.70
C ASP A 83 -1.97 11.81 -4.79
N PHE A 84 -1.43 12.99 -4.98
CA PHE A 84 -0.15 13.40 -4.39
C PHE A 84 -0.16 13.57 -2.86
N GLY A 85 -1.32 13.79 -2.29
CA GLY A 85 -1.46 14.02 -0.85
C GLY A 85 -1.62 12.75 -0.02
N LYS A 86 -1.77 11.58 -0.68
CA LYS A 86 -2.21 10.34 -0.02
C LYS A 86 -1.33 9.12 -0.36
N LEU A 87 -0.10 9.35 -0.82
CA LEU A 87 0.82 8.28 -1.25
C LEU A 87 1.28 7.36 -0.10
N ASN A 88 1.16 7.82 1.14
CA ASN A 88 1.46 7.06 2.35
C ASN A 88 0.28 6.21 2.85
N THR A 89 -0.81 6.16 2.09
CA THR A 89 -2.01 5.36 2.41
C THR A 89 -2.16 4.19 1.44
N VAL A 90 -3.09 3.30 1.75
CA VAL A 90 -3.51 2.25 0.82
C VAL A 90 -4.84 2.58 0.14
N GLY A 91 -5.26 3.84 0.24
CA GLY A 91 -6.37 4.41 -0.50
C GLY A 91 -7.74 4.24 0.12
N LYS A 92 -8.76 4.56 -0.67
CA LYS A 92 -10.16 4.43 -0.26
C LYS A 92 -10.70 3.04 -0.55
N PRO A 93 -11.70 2.59 0.23
CA PRO A 93 -12.41 1.36 -0.07
C PRO A 93 -12.91 1.34 -1.51
N GLN A 94 -12.76 0.20 -2.17
CA GLN A 94 -13.26 0.02 -3.53
C GLN A 94 -14.79 -0.01 -3.56
N LYS A 95 -15.35 0.32 -4.72
CA LYS A 95 -16.80 0.27 -4.92
C LYS A 95 -17.36 -1.13 -4.60
N GLY A 96 -18.32 -1.18 -3.69
CA GLY A 96 -18.93 -2.43 -3.22
C GLY A 96 -18.18 -3.10 -2.06
N VAL A 97 -17.17 -2.44 -1.52
CA VAL A 97 -16.51 -2.85 -0.27
C VAL A 97 -17.05 -2.00 0.88
N ASP A 98 -17.68 -2.63 1.85
CA ASP A 98 -17.98 -2.05 3.14
C ASP A 98 -16.77 -2.30 4.05
N LEU A 99 -16.21 -1.25 4.62
CA LEU A 99 -15.05 -1.32 5.50
C LEU A 99 -15.34 -0.61 6.81
N LYS A 100 -14.93 -1.22 7.90
CA LYS A 100 -14.90 -0.58 9.22
C LYS A 100 -13.67 -1.00 9.99
N ILE A 101 -13.35 -0.22 11.01
CA ILE A 101 -12.30 -0.54 11.97
C ILE A 101 -12.99 -1.02 13.26
N ASP A 102 -12.53 -2.14 13.79
CA ASP A 102 -12.97 -2.63 15.08
C ASP A 102 -12.46 -1.71 16.20
N GLU A 103 -13.36 -1.23 17.06
CA GLU A 103 -13.03 -0.21 18.06
C GLU A 103 -12.11 -0.73 19.17
N GLU A 104 -12.15 -2.03 19.46
CA GLU A 104 -11.36 -2.61 20.56
C GLU A 104 -9.95 -3.02 20.11
N THR A 105 -9.86 -3.63 18.92
CA THR A 105 -8.62 -4.22 18.43
C THR A 105 -7.89 -3.35 17.40
N GLY A 106 -8.60 -2.41 16.77
CA GLY A 106 -8.12 -1.66 15.61
C GLY A 106 -8.06 -2.51 14.34
N GLU A 107 -8.68 -3.69 14.34
CA GLU A 107 -8.67 -4.60 13.19
C GLU A 107 -9.51 -4.04 12.03
N ILE A 108 -8.99 -4.19 10.83
CA ILE A 108 -9.71 -3.85 9.60
C ILE A 108 -10.71 -4.96 9.29
N LEU A 109 -11.98 -4.62 9.27
CA LEU A 109 -13.08 -5.54 8.95
C LEU A 109 -13.70 -5.13 7.62
N MET A 110 -14.01 -6.13 6.77
CA MET A 110 -14.64 -5.82 5.49
C MET A 110 -15.78 -6.77 5.13
N LYS A 111 -16.69 -6.26 4.30
CA LYS A 111 -17.76 -7.00 3.60
C LYS A 111 -17.74 -6.63 2.14
N GLY A 112 -18.24 -7.52 1.31
CA GLY A 112 -18.45 -7.25 -0.11
C GLY A 112 -18.53 -8.53 -0.94
N PRO A 113 -18.91 -8.42 -2.21
CA PRO A 113 -19.07 -9.56 -3.09
C PRO A 113 -17.73 -10.25 -3.44
N PHE A 114 -16.61 -9.63 -3.08
CA PHE A 114 -15.25 -10.14 -3.32
C PHE A 114 -14.72 -11.01 -2.18
N VAL A 115 -15.43 -11.05 -1.03
CA VAL A 115 -15.03 -11.89 0.10
C VAL A 115 -15.26 -13.35 -0.23
N MET A 116 -14.28 -14.18 0.10
CA MET A 116 -14.34 -15.64 -0.09
C MET A 116 -15.55 -16.24 0.62
N ILE A 117 -15.98 -17.41 0.17
CA ILE A 117 -17.02 -18.20 0.84
C ILE A 117 -16.47 -19.03 2.01
N GLY A 118 -15.16 -19.25 2.06
CA GLY A 118 -14.47 -19.98 3.13
C GLY A 118 -13.21 -20.67 2.66
N TYR A 119 -12.51 -21.27 3.60
CA TYR A 119 -11.34 -22.11 3.34
C TYR A 119 -11.76 -23.55 3.02
N TYR A 120 -11.15 -24.14 2.00
CA TYR A 120 -11.46 -25.48 1.58
C TYR A 120 -11.17 -26.50 2.69
N LYS A 121 -12.20 -27.26 3.09
CA LYS A 121 -12.14 -28.27 4.16
C LYS A 121 -11.58 -27.77 5.50
N ASN A 122 -11.76 -26.50 5.81
CA ASN A 122 -11.36 -25.91 7.08
C ASN A 122 -12.46 -24.97 7.60
N GLU A 123 -13.52 -25.57 8.15
CA GLU A 123 -14.69 -24.83 8.66
C GLU A 123 -14.30 -23.98 9.87
N GLU A 124 -13.49 -24.51 10.77
CA GLU A 124 -13.07 -23.80 11.98
C GLU A 124 -12.35 -22.48 11.63
N LEU A 125 -11.38 -22.52 10.74
CA LEU A 125 -10.69 -21.29 10.31
C LEU A 125 -11.62 -20.36 9.54
N THR A 126 -12.57 -20.93 8.78
CA THR A 126 -13.58 -20.13 8.07
C THR A 126 -14.44 -19.35 9.04
N GLU A 127 -14.97 -19.99 10.08
CA GLU A 127 -15.79 -19.36 11.11
C GLU A 127 -15.02 -18.31 11.91
N GLN A 128 -13.74 -18.57 12.21
CA GLN A 128 -12.87 -17.60 12.86
C GLN A 128 -12.63 -16.36 11.99
N THR A 129 -12.47 -16.55 10.68
CA THR A 129 -12.13 -15.49 9.73
C THR A 129 -13.36 -14.71 9.25
N LEU A 130 -14.53 -15.37 9.13
CA LEU A 130 -15.78 -14.77 8.63
C LEU A 130 -16.81 -14.59 9.76
N ARG A 131 -16.42 -13.99 10.88
CA ARG A 131 -17.27 -13.80 12.06
C ARG A 131 -18.27 -12.65 11.91
N GLY A 132 -19.48 -12.83 12.41
CA GLY A 132 -20.48 -11.76 12.44
C GLY A 132 -20.82 -11.18 11.06
N GLY A 133 -20.55 -11.95 10.00
CA GLY A 133 -20.76 -11.54 8.61
C GLY A 133 -19.71 -10.54 8.10
N TRP A 134 -18.54 -10.46 8.75
CA TRP A 134 -17.39 -9.66 8.35
C TRP A 134 -16.16 -10.55 8.14
N LEU A 135 -15.37 -10.23 7.12
CA LEU A 135 -14.02 -10.75 6.99
C LEU A 135 -13.12 -10.04 7.99
N HIS A 136 -12.53 -10.79 8.90
CA HIS A 136 -11.50 -10.36 9.84
C HIS A 136 -10.15 -10.49 9.15
N THR A 137 -9.54 -9.35 8.81
CA THR A 137 -8.33 -9.36 7.99
C THR A 137 -7.06 -9.74 8.76
N GLY A 138 -7.09 -9.60 10.08
CA GLY A 138 -5.92 -9.71 10.94
C GLY A 138 -4.96 -8.52 10.83
N ASP A 139 -5.25 -7.56 9.97
CA ASP A 139 -4.47 -6.34 9.82
C ASP A 139 -5.11 -5.20 10.63
N LYS A 140 -4.29 -4.34 11.23
CA LYS A 140 -4.71 -3.15 11.97
C LYS A 140 -4.58 -1.90 11.12
N GLY A 141 -5.49 -0.97 11.36
CA GLY A 141 -5.45 0.30 10.63
C GLY A 141 -6.47 1.31 11.13
N PHE A 142 -6.54 2.43 10.44
CA PHE A 142 -7.55 3.45 10.66
C PHE A 142 -7.93 4.13 9.35
N LEU A 143 -9.09 4.76 9.32
CA LEU A 143 -9.52 5.65 8.24
C LEU A 143 -9.25 7.10 8.68
N ASP A 144 -8.63 7.88 7.80
CA ASP A 144 -8.48 9.31 8.03
C ASP A 144 -9.80 10.06 7.74
N GLU A 145 -9.81 11.38 7.99
CA GLU A 145 -10.98 12.26 7.79
C GLU A 145 -11.51 12.25 6.35
N ASP A 146 -10.65 11.94 5.38
CA ASP A 146 -10.99 11.82 3.95
C ASP A 146 -11.37 10.39 3.54
N ASN A 147 -11.48 9.44 4.49
CA ASN A 147 -11.73 8.01 4.29
C ASN A 147 -10.60 7.28 3.54
N TYR A 148 -9.35 7.69 3.69
CA TYR A 148 -8.22 6.88 3.25
C TYR A 148 -7.78 5.92 4.34
N LEU A 149 -7.54 4.67 3.95
CA LEU A 149 -7.10 3.61 4.85
C LEU A 149 -5.59 3.69 5.07
N HIS A 150 -5.19 3.68 6.33
CA HIS A 150 -3.83 3.54 6.79
C HIS A 150 -3.67 2.20 7.48
N ILE A 151 -2.63 1.43 7.11
CA ILE A 151 -2.28 0.18 7.78
C ILE A 151 -1.20 0.47 8.81
N THR A 152 -1.42 0.02 10.05
CA THR A 152 -0.50 0.26 11.17
C THR A 152 0.23 -1.00 11.62
N GLY A 153 -0.26 -2.18 11.27
CA GLY A 153 0.38 -3.44 11.65
C GLY A 153 -0.53 -4.64 11.51
N ARG A 154 -0.24 -5.67 12.28
CA ARG A 154 -1.07 -6.87 12.41
C ARG A 154 -1.58 -7.04 13.83
N VAL A 155 -2.79 -7.57 13.97
CA VAL A 155 -3.38 -7.87 15.27
C VAL A 155 -2.51 -8.87 16.03
N ALA A 156 -2.01 -9.91 15.36
CA ALA A 156 -1.18 -10.94 15.96
C ALA A 156 0.23 -10.47 16.38
N ASP A 157 0.76 -9.43 15.73
CA ASP A 157 2.11 -8.92 15.99
C ASP A 157 2.13 -7.84 17.08
N SER A 158 0.96 -7.26 17.39
CA SER A 158 0.84 -6.25 18.44
C SER A 158 1.04 -6.87 19.82
N PHE A 159 1.89 -6.28 20.61
CA PHE A 159 2.10 -6.72 21.99
C PHE A 159 1.93 -5.57 22.99
N LYS A 160 1.47 -5.94 24.18
CA LYS A 160 1.25 -4.99 25.27
C LYS A 160 2.49 -4.89 26.14
N THR A 161 2.97 -3.67 26.33
CA THR A 161 4.10 -3.42 27.25
C THR A 161 3.67 -3.63 28.70
N SER A 162 4.65 -3.74 29.62
CA SER A 162 4.38 -3.79 31.08
C SER A 162 3.65 -2.54 31.61
N LYS A 163 3.68 -1.43 30.87
CA LYS A 163 2.95 -0.19 31.19
C LYS A 163 1.55 -0.14 30.60
N GLY A 164 1.13 -1.19 29.87
CA GLY A 164 -0.20 -1.27 29.28
C GLY A 164 -0.36 -0.65 27.88
N GLU A 165 0.72 -0.15 27.28
CA GLU A 165 0.72 0.41 25.92
C GLU A 165 0.87 -0.70 24.89
N TYR A 166 0.12 -0.61 23.78
CA TYR A 166 0.27 -1.50 22.64
C TYR A 166 1.37 -0.99 21.71
N ILE A 167 2.25 -1.89 21.29
CA ILE A 167 3.27 -1.62 20.30
C ILE A 167 2.99 -2.45 19.05
N ASP A 168 2.95 -1.77 17.92
CA ASP A 168 2.83 -2.36 16.58
C ASP A 168 4.21 -2.28 15.91
N PRO A 169 4.92 -3.41 15.71
CA PRO A 169 6.29 -3.43 15.17
C PRO A 169 6.42 -2.75 13.80
N LEU A 170 5.44 -2.90 12.93
CA LEU A 170 5.44 -2.29 11.60
C LEU A 170 5.57 -0.75 11.67
N THR A 171 4.91 -0.12 12.64
CA THR A 171 5.00 1.33 12.84
C THR A 171 6.42 1.75 13.24
N LEU A 172 7.08 0.96 14.08
CA LEU A 172 8.47 1.21 14.45
C LEU A 172 9.42 1.01 13.28
N GLU A 173 9.25 -0.06 12.52
CA GLU A 173 10.06 -0.34 11.33
C GLU A 173 9.97 0.79 10.29
N GLN A 174 8.77 1.29 10.01
CA GLN A 174 8.57 2.43 9.12
C GLN A 174 9.24 3.70 9.64
N TYR A 175 9.23 3.91 10.95
CA TYR A 175 9.92 5.04 11.57
C TYR A 175 11.45 4.95 11.37
N PHE A 176 12.04 3.77 11.56
CA PHE A 176 13.48 3.58 11.39
C PHE A 176 13.95 3.67 9.93
N VAL A 177 13.13 3.25 8.97
CA VAL A 177 13.45 3.38 7.54
C VAL A 177 13.56 4.86 7.13
N ASN A 178 12.79 5.75 7.76
CA ASN A 178 12.77 7.17 7.44
C ASN A 178 13.88 8.00 8.15
N ILE A 179 14.71 7.38 9.00
CA ILE A 179 15.81 8.07 9.71
C ILE A 179 17.14 8.01 8.92
N ASN A 180 17.27 7.17 7.92
CA ASN A 180 18.44 7.03 7.05
C ASN A 180 18.18 7.71 5.70
#